data_a3139e0a3affd1d60cb9f17d8be2cbb1
#
_entry.id   a3139e0a3affd1d60cb9f17d8be2cbb1
#
_cell.length_a   1.000
_cell.length_b   1.000
_cell.length_c   1.000
_cell.angle_alpha   90.00
_cell.angle_beta   90.00
_cell.angle_gamma   90.00
#
_symmetry.space_group_name_H-M   'P 1'
#
loop_
_entity.id
_entity.type
_entity.pdbx_description
1 polymer ?
#
loop_
_entity_poly.entity_id
_entity_poly.type
_entity_poly.pdbx_seq_one_letter_code
_entity_poly.pdbx_strand_id
1 'polypeptide(L)'
;MDSREKPHGDVPRGKNNVRPSLEKQDSSPLIEKIRANDYCLRSGRLEIHLAREFGFCYGVERAVEYAYETRLKFPDRRIFLTDEIIHNPRVNRELRELGIRFLSGPSACGLAVTDLDEKDVVIMPAFGVPVNALKEYQERGCVIVDTTCGSVMSVWRRVESYARDGFTSVIHGKYDHEETRATCSRAGKYLVVRDQAQARQVCDLILRGGDKASNTPRENNPFLADFKRVCSEGFDPGKDLEKIGFANQTTMLMSESIVISGMLREGLEARYGIEAARARFRHFDTICSATQDRQDAIRALGEKQMDLILVIGGYKSSNTGHLAEIASRYAPTFYIEDAD
;
A
#
# COMPACT_ATOMS: atom_id res chain seq x y z
N MET A 1 -15.13 36.58 -4.04
CA MET A 1 -14.97 36.31 -2.59
C MET A 1 -15.02 34.81 -2.43
N ASP A 2 -13.84 34.21 -2.41
CA ASP A 2 -13.64 32.77 -2.51
C ASP A 2 -13.02 32.33 -1.18
N SER A 3 -13.85 31.82 -0.27
CA SER A 3 -13.43 31.31 1.03
C SER A 3 -13.28 29.80 0.94
N ARG A 4 -12.12 29.32 0.48
CA ARG A 4 -11.71 27.91 0.62
C ARG A 4 -11.14 27.73 2.03
N GLU A 5 -11.98 27.38 2.98
CA GLU A 5 -11.53 26.85 4.26
C GLU A 5 -10.87 25.48 4.03
N LYS A 6 -9.61 25.39 4.42
CA LYS A 6 -8.83 24.14 4.45
C LYS A 6 -9.30 23.32 5.65
N PRO A 7 -9.76 22.08 5.48
CA PRO A 7 -10.00 21.17 6.60
C PRO A 7 -8.70 20.45 6.98
N HIS A 8 -7.74 21.15 7.53
CA HIS A 8 -6.64 20.54 8.26
C HIS A 8 -6.73 21.07 9.70
N GLY A 9 -7.40 20.31 10.55
CA GLY A 9 -7.25 20.50 11.98
C GLY A 9 -5.80 20.17 12.36
N ASP A 10 -4.97 21.22 12.50
CA ASP A 10 -3.64 21.12 13.10
C ASP A 10 -3.76 20.46 14.47
N VAL A 11 -3.23 19.25 14.59
CA VAL A 11 -3.00 18.64 15.90
C VAL A 11 -1.83 19.39 16.53
N PRO A 12 -2.00 20.09 17.67
CA PRO A 12 -0.92 20.81 18.31
C PRO A 12 0.22 19.85 18.67
N ARG A 13 1.45 20.21 18.31
CA ARG A 13 2.67 19.48 18.71
C ARG A 13 2.88 19.61 20.21
N GLY A 14 2.16 18.82 20.98
CA GLY A 14 2.42 18.64 22.42
C GLY A 14 3.52 17.60 22.58
N LYS A 15 4.69 18.01 23.05
CA LYS A 15 5.71 17.11 23.58
C LYS A 15 5.21 16.51 24.90
N ASN A 16 4.30 15.57 24.87
CA ASN A 16 3.93 14.77 26.02
C ASN A 16 4.27 13.31 25.73
N ASN A 17 5.07 12.73 26.60
CA ASN A 17 5.54 11.34 26.62
C ASN A 17 4.38 10.33 26.59
N VAL A 18 3.81 10.09 25.42
CA VAL A 18 2.82 9.05 25.16
C VAL A 18 3.48 7.85 24.50
N ARG A 19 4.79 7.78 24.53
CA ARG A 19 5.63 6.71 23.94
C ARG A 19 6.05 5.57 24.87
N PRO A 20 5.18 4.92 25.70
CA PRO A 20 5.69 3.79 26.48
C PRO A 20 5.81 2.50 25.64
N SER A 21 5.09 2.37 24.50
CA SER A 21 5.06 1.10 23.76
C SER A 21 5.90 1.08 22.50
N LEU A 22 5.92 2.14 21.68
CA LEU A 22 6.64 2.16 20.40
C LEU A 22 8.15 2.36 20.58
N GLU A 23 8.58 3.29 21.44
CA GLU A 23 10.02 3.45 21.76
C GLU A 23 10.63 2.20 22.42
N LYS A 24 9.82 1.39 23.14
CA LYS A 24 10.29 0.11 23.70
C LYS A 24 10.44 -1.00 22.68
N GLN A 25 9.78 -0.92 21.53
CA GLN A 25 9.83 -1.99 20.51
C GLN A 25 11.09 -1.90 19.65
N ASP A 26 11.52 -0.70 19.26
CA ASP A 26 12.71 -0.51 18.41
C ASP A 26 14.00 -0.23 19.22
N SER A 27 13.90 0.04 20.52
CA SER A 27 15.00 0.34 21.43
C SER A 27 15.26 -0.77 22.48
N SER A 28 15.03 -2.03 22.12
CA SER A 28 15.44 -3.14 22.97
C SER A 28 16.97 -3.08 23.19
N PRO A 29 17.47 -3.21 24.45
CA PRO A 29 18.90 -3.25 24.71
C PRO A 29 19.64 -4.34 23.91
N LEU A 30 18.94 -5.41 23.54
CA LEU A 30 19.44 -6.47 22.68
C LEU A 30 19.65 -5.96 21.25
N ILE A 31 18.69 -5.24 20.69
CA ILE A 31 18.78 -4.66 19.35
C ILE A 31 19.93 -3.63 19.29
N GLU A 32 20.05 -2.77 20.29
CA GLU A 32 21.17 -1.81 20.37
C GLU A 32 22.51 -2.52 20.41
N LYS A 33 22.62 -3.61 21.19
CA LYS A 33 23.83 -4.42 21.22
C LYS A 33 24.15 -5.05 19.86
N ILE A 34 23.14 -5.54 19.15
CA ILE A 34 23.31 -6.14 17.82
C ILE A 34 23.75 -5.06 16.81
N ARG A 35 23.12 -3.88 16.82
CA ARG A 35 23.50 -2.73 15.97
C ARG A 35 24.95 -2.30 16.21
N ALA A 36 25.33 -2.15 17.47
CA ALA A 36 26.69 -1.77 17.87
C ALA A 36 27.77 -2.79 17.45
N ASN A 37 27.39 -4.05 17.23
CA ASN A 37 28.26 -5.14 16.79
C ASN A 37 28.06 -5.49 15.30
N ASP A 38 27.97 -4.49 14.44
CA ASP A 38 27.78 -4.62 12.99
C ASP A 38 26.59 -5.53 12.60
N TYR A 39 25.46 -5.37 13.30
CA TYR A 39 24.24 -6.15 13.09
C TYR A 39 24.41 -7.67 13.26
N CYS A 40 25.36 -8.07 14.10
CA CYS A 40 25.67 -9.47 14.37
C CYS A 40 25.63 -9.77 15.87
N LEU A 41 25.04 -10.90 16.25
CA LEU A 41 25.06 -11.43 17.62
C LEU A 41 25.56 -12.87 17.59
N ARG A 42 26.58 -13.17 18.38
CA ARG A 42 27.06 -14.54 18.59
C ARG A 42 26.59 -15.07 19.93
N SER A 43 26.01 -16.26 19.93
CA SER A 43 25.56 -16.98 21.11
C SER A 43 25.83 -18.48 20.97
N GLY A 44 26.83 -18.97 21.65
CA GLY A 44 27.28 -20.35 21.51
C GLY A 44 27.72 -20.67 20.08
N ARG A 45 27.02 -21.58 19.41
CA ARG A 45 27.25 -21.96 18.00
C ARG A 45 26.46 -21.13 17.01
N LEU A 46 25.57 -20.27 17.49
CA LEU A 46 24.72 -19.47 16.65
C LEU A 46 25.37 -18.13 16.35
N GLU A 47 25.32 -17.74 15.10
CA GLU A 47 25.63 -16.39 14.65
C GLU A 47 24.36 -15.82 14.02
N ILE A 48 23.78 -14.79 14.65
CA ILE A 48 22.52 -14.17 14.26
C ILE A 48 22.83 -12.84 13.60
N HIS A 49 22.46 -12.69 12.36
CA HIS A 49 22.58 -11.45 11.60
C HIS A 49 21.21 -10.75 11.49
N LEU A 50 21.15 -9.49 11.83
CA LEU A 50 19.98 -8.65 11.64
C LEU A 50 20.11 -7.89 10.32
N ALA A 51 19.04 -7.80 9.54
CA ALA A 51 19.01 -6.93 8.37
C ALA A 51 19.27 -5.48 8.80
N ARG A 52 19.94 -4.67 7.96
CA ARG A 52 20.25 -3.28 8.32
C ARG A 52 19.03 -2.38 8.37
N GLU A 53 18.00 -2.70 7.59
CA GLU A 53 16.70 -2.05 7.58
C GLU A 53 15.61 -3.01 8.06
N PHE A 54 15.00 -2.69 9.20
CA PHE A 54 13.96 -3.49 9.85
C PHE A 54 13.05 -2.58 10.69
N GLY A 55 12.00 -3.16 11.30
CA GLY A 55 11.03 -2.43 12.11
C GLY A 55 10.04 -1.63 11.28
N PHE A 56 9.35 -0.69 11.89
CA PHE A 56 8.41 0.18 11.19
C PHE A 56 9.14 1.30 10.43
N CYS A 57 8.57 1.73 9.30
CA CYS A 57 9.02 2.94 8.64
C CYS A 57 8.34 4.17 9.27
N TYR A 58 8.91 5.35 9.03
CA TYR A 58 8.35 6.60 9.53
C TYR A 58 6.84 6.77 9.26
N GLY A 59 6.36 6.38 8.07
CA GLY A 59 4.94 6.49 7.72
C GLY A 59 4.04 5.57 8.55
N VAL A 60 4.51 4.37 8.86
CA VAL A 60 3.82 3.40 9.71
C VAL A 60 3.86 3.84 11.18
N GLU A 61 5.03 4.23 11.70
CA GLU A 61 5.16 4.76 13.07
C GLU A 61 4.22 5.94 13.28
N ARG A 62 4.21 6.87 12.35
CA ARG A 62 3.35 8.06 12.42
C ARG A 62 1.86 7.73 12.45
N ALA A 63 1.42 6.74 11.66
CA ALA A 63 0.03 6.31 11.66
C ALA A 63 -0.37 5.70 13.01
N VAL A 64 0.49 4.89 13.58
CA VAL A 64 0.28 4.26 14.88
C VAL A 64 0.29 5.32 16.00
N GLU A 65 1.26 6.25 16.01
CA GLU A 65 1.30 7.38 16.94
C GLU A 65 0.00 8.18 16.93
N TYR A 66 -0.52 8.53 15.75
CA TYR A 66 -1.77 9.27 15.63
C TYR A 66 -2.97 8.51 16.21
N ALA A 67 -3.00 7.19 16.11
CA ALA A 67 -4.07 6.41 16.73
C ALA A 67 -4.01 6.52 18.26
N TYR A 68 -2.83 6.42 18.88
CA TYR A 68 -2.64 6.62 20.31
C TYR A 68 -2.99 8.07 20.74
N GLU A 69 -2.46 9.07 20.04
CA GLU A 69 -2.76 10.48 20.29
C GLU A 69 -4.26 10.78 20.19
N THR A 70 -4.95 10.13 19.24
CA THR A 70 -6.40 10.28 19.07
C THR A 70 -7.16 9.77 20.30
N ARG A 71 -6.77 8.63 20.87
CA ARG A 71 -7.40 8.13 22.12
C ARG A 71 -7.21 9.09 23.28
N LEU A 72 -6.03 9.70 23.40
CA LEU A 72 -5.76 10.69 24.45
C LEU A 72 -6.53 11.99 24.25
N LYS A 73 -6.64 12.44 23.01
CA LYS A 73 -7.36 13.68 22.67
C LYS A 73 -8.89 13.54 22.86
N PHE A 74 -9.42 12.35 22.64
CA PHE A 74 -10.85 12.08 22.71
C PHE A 74 -11.16 10.93 23.69
N PRO A 75 -10.87 11.08 25.02
CA PRO A 75 -10.98 9.99 25.99
C PRO A 75 -12.40 9.45 26.14
N ASP A 76 -13.42 10.30 25.98
CA ASP A 76 -14.82 9.95 26.22
C ASP A 76 -15.59 9.65 24.93
N ARG A 77 -14.96 9.76 23.74
CA ARG A 77 -15.62 9.50 22.46
C ARG A 77 -15.42 8.07 22.03
N ARG A 78 -16.39 7.56 21.26
CA ARG A 78 -16.17 6.32 20.50
C ARG A 78 -15.16 6.62 19.41
N ILE A 79 -14.14 5.76 19.29
CA ILE A 79 -13.12 5.87 18.24
C ILE A 79 -13.14 4.61 17.42
N PHE A 80 -13.17 4.80 16.11
CA PHE A 80 -13.21 3.73 15.13
C PHE A 80 -12.03 3.81 14.17
N LEU A 81 -11.43 2.68 13.87
CA LEU A 81 -10.60 2.47 12.69
C LEU A 81 -11.47 1.94 11.56
N THR A 82 -11.31 2.45 10.35
CA THR A 82 -12.05 1.94 9.20
C THR A 82 -11.69 0.49 8.86
N ASP A 83 -10.41 0.13 9.07
CA ASP A 83 -9.85 -1.22 9.01
C ASP A 83 -8.58 -1.28 9.88
N GLU A 84 -7.76 -2.34 9.79
CA GLU A 84 -6.47 -2.42 10.46
C GLU A 84 -5.62 -1.17 10.18
N ILE A 85 -5.02 -0.57 11.22
CA ILE A 85 -4.16 0.62 11.05
C ILE A 85 -2.97 0.31 10.15
N ILE A 86 -2.43 -0.88 10.34
CA ILE A 86 -1.39 -1.54 9.55
C ILE A 86 -1.61 -3.06 9.68
N HIS A 87 -1.04 -3.85 8.76
CA HIS A 87 -1.10 -5.31 8.85
C HIS A 87 -0.11 -5.86 9.89
N ASN A 88 -0.32 -5.51 11.16
CA ASN A 88 0.41 -6.02 12.30
C ASN A 88 -0.57 -6.39 13.43
N PRO A 89 -0.76 -7.69 13.72
CA PRO A 89 -1.76 -8.16 14.68
C PRO A 89 -1.53 -7.64 16.09
N ARG A 90 -0.26 -7.51 16.50
CA ARG A 90 0.09 -7.00 17.82
C ARG A 90 -0.35 -5.55 18.00
N VAL A 91 -0.02 -4.67 17.05
CA VAL A 91 -0.44 -3.26 17.08
C VAL A 91 -1.96 -3.15 17.08
N ASN A 92 -2.64 -3.91 16.23
CA ASN A 92 -4.11 -3.88 16.17
C ASN A 92 -4.75 -4.41 17.47
N ARG A 93 -4.12 -5.38 18.16
CA ARG A 93 -4.55 -5.86 19.48
C ARG A 93 -4.39 -4.76 20.54
N GLU A 94 -3.23 -4.11 20.61
CA GLU A 94 -2.97 -3.01 21.54
C GLU A 94 -3.96 -1.84 21.36
N LEU A 95 -4.29 -1.47 20.11
CA LEU A 95 -5.29 -0.44 19.83
C LEU A 95 -6.70 -0.83 20.29
N ARG A 96 -7.07 -2.12 20.18
CA ARG A 96 -8.35 -2.62 20.74
C ARG A 96 -8.40 -2.56 22.25
N GLU A 97 -7.29 -2.89 22.92
CA GLU A 97 -7.17 -2.80 24.39
C GLU A 97 -7.33 -1.36 24.88
N LEU A 98 -6.96 -0.37 24.05
CA LEU A 98 -7.21 1.05 24.28
C LEU A 98 -8.68 1.47 23.99
N GLY A 99 -9.56 0.54 23.63
CA GLY A 99 -10.96 0.81 23.33
C GLY A 99 -11.22 1.40 21.94
N ILE A 100 -10.25 1.31 21.02
CA ILE A 100 -10.45 1.66 19.61
C ILE A 100 -11.13 0.46 18.92
N ARG A 101 -12.23 0.70 18.23
CA ARG A 101 -13.03 -0.33 17.54
C ARG A 101 -12.71 -0.35 16.06
N PHE A 102 -12.93 -1.49 15.42
CA PHE A 102 -12.68 -1.66 13.98
C PHE A 102 -14.02 -1.79 13.25
N LEU A 103 -14.21 -1.05 12.16
CA LEU A 103 -15.45 -1.11 11.37
C LEU A 103 -15.42 -2.26 10.37
N SER A 104 -14.24 -2.64 9.88
CA SER A 104 -14.07 -3.79 8.98
C SER A 104 -12.89 -4.67 9.40
N GLY A 105 -12.64 -5.72 8.61
CA GLY A 105 -11.57 -6.67 8.86
C GLY A 105 -11.92 -7.77 9.87
N PRO A 106 -10.94 -8.61 10.27
CA PRO A 106 -11.16 -9.77 11.13
C PRO A 106 -11.65 -9.43 12.53
N SER A 107 -11.42 -8.19 12.96
CA SER A 107 -11.79 -7.69 14.29
C SER A 107 -12.95 -6.71 14.26
N ALA A 108 -13.76 -6.73 13.21
CA ALA A 108 -14.89 -5.82 13.05
C ALA A 108 -15.86 -5.88 14.25
N CYS A 109 -16.29 -4.69 14.70
CA CYS A 109 -17.17 -4.56 15.86
C CYS A 109 -18.67 -4.80 15.54
N GLY A 110 -18.99 -5.09 14.27
CA GLY A 110 -20.36 -5.35 13.82
C GLY A 110 -21.22 -4.10 13.60
N LEU A 111 -20.69 -2.89 13.78
CA LEU A 111 -21.36 -1.64 13.48
C LEU A 111 -21.23 -1.29 12.00
N ALA A 112 -22.30 -0.79 11.40
CA ALA A 112 -22.27 -0.22 10.06
C ALA A 112 -21.90 1.27 10.11
N VAL A 113 -21.48 1.84 8.98
CA VAL A 113 -21.22 3.29 8.86
C VAL A 113 -22.47 4.10 9.23
N THR A 114 -23.65 3.56 8.96
CA THR A 114 -24.96 4.17 9.32
C THR A 114 -25.19 4.34 10.83
N ASP A 115 -24.44 3.61 11.67
CA ASP A 115 -24.55 3.67 13.14
C ASP A 115 -23.62 4.73 13.76
N LEU A 116 -22.88 5.47 12.92
CA LEU A 116 -21.97 6.53 13.34
C LEU A 116 -22.66 7.90 13.28
N ASP A 117 -22.20 8.82 14.14
CA ASP A 117 -22.68 10.19 14.23
C ASP A 117 -21.55 11.20 14.48
N GLU A 118 -21.90 12.49 14.67
CA GLU A 118 -20.96 13.60 14.89
C GLU A 118 -20.15 13.50 16.19
N LYS A 119 -20.53 12.61 17.10
CA LYS A 119 -19.77 12.36 18.34
C LYS A 119 -18.64 11.37 18.15
N ASP A 120 -18.63 10.68 17.03
CA ASP A 120 -17.66 9.64 16.74
C ASP A 120 -16.39 10.19 16.10
N VAL A 121 -15.30 9.50 16.35
CA VAL A 121 -14.00 9.77 15.72
C VAL A 121 -13.66 8.58 14.84
N VAL A 122 -13.34 8.85 13.57
CA VAL A 122 -12.95 7.83 12.60
C VAL A 122 -11.51 8.04 12.17
N ILE A 123 -10.67 7.04 12.40
CA ILE A 123 -9.26 7.03 11.99
C ILE A 123 -9.16 6.28 10.67
N MET A 124 -8.58 6.92 9.66
CA MET A 124 -8.23 6.29 8.39
C MET A 124 -6.84 5.65 8.51
N PRO A 125 -6.62 4.40 8.08
CA PRO A 125 -5.35 3.68 8.23
C PRO A 125 -4.25 4.27 7.34
N ALA A 126 -3.01 3.82 7.55
CA ALA A 126 -1.85 4.22 6.76
C ALA A 126 -2.01 4.00 5.24
N PHE A 127 -2.85 3.06 4.84
CA PHE A 127 -3.16 2.72 3.44
C PHE A 127 -4.16 3.69 2.79
N GLY A 128 -4.83 4.51 3.60
CA GLY A 128 -5.95 5.35 3.20
C GLY A 128 -7.25 4.57 2.96
N VAL A 129 -8.26 5.29 2.51
CA VAL A 129 -9.59 4.74 2.20
C VAL A 129 -10.07 5.21 0.82
N PRO A 130 -10.98 4.48 0.17
CA PRO A 130 -11.66 4.94 -1.03
C PRO A 130 -12.42 6.26 -0.82
N VAL A 131 -12.49 7.08 -1.87
CA VAL A 131 -13.12 8.43 -1.81
C VAL A 131 -14.58 8.38 -1.38
N ASN A 132 -15.34 7.38 -1.84
CA ASN A 132 -16.72 7.20 -1.44
C ASN A 132 -16.87 6.89 0.05
N ALA A 133 -16.04 6.00 0.60
CA ALA A 133 -16.06 5.69 2.03
C ALA A 133 -15.73 6.93 2.88
N LEU A 134 -14.74 7.74 2.47
CA LEU A 134 -14.43 9.00 3.16
C LEU A 134 -15.65 9.95 3.17
N LYS A 135 -16.35 10.08 2.04
CA LYS A 135 -17.55 10.92 1.95
C LYS A 135 -18.67 10.45 2.90
N GLU A 136 -18.87 9.15 3.02
CA GLU A 136 -19.88 8.59 3.94
C GLU A 136 -19.60 9.00 5.39
N TYR A 137 -18.35 8.94 5.86
CA TYR A 137 -17.98 9.39 7.21
C TYR A 137 -18.15 10.90 7.38
N GLN A 138 -17.82 11.69 6.35
CA GLN A 138 -18.00 13.14 6.37
C GLN A 138 -19.47 13.54 6.42
N GLU A 139 -20.34 12.87 5.67
CA GLU A 139 -21.80 13.09 5.65
C GLU A 139 -22.45 12.75 7.00
N ARG A 140 -21.84 11.84 7.79
CA ARG A 140 -22.24 11.54 9.17
C ARG A 140 -21.76 12.59 10.20
N GLY A 141 -20.93 13.54 9.77
CA GLY A 141 -20.36 14.55 10.66
C GLY A 141 -19.24 14.04 11.57
N CYS A 142 -18.75 12.82 11.33
CA CYS A 142 -17.68 12.23 12.14
C CYS A 142 -16.42 13.09 12.13
N VAL A 143 -15.71 13.11 13.24
CA VAL A 143 -14.36 13.69 13.30
C VAL A 143 -13.39 12.76 12.58
N ILE A 144 -12.79 13.20 11.49
CA ILE A 144 -11.86 12.40 10.68
C ILE A 144 -10.43 12.64 11.14
N VAL A 145 -9.72 11.56 11.42
CA VAL A 145 -8.26 11.56 11.67
C VAL A 145 -7.61 10.79 10.52
N ASP A 146 -6.94 11.54 9.63
CA ASP A 146 -6.27 10.96 8.47
C ASP A 146 -4.82 10.59 8.82
N THR A 147 -4.53 9.30 8.87
CA THR A 147 -3.18 8.77 9.09
C THR A 147 -2.53 8.24 7.83
N THR A 148 -3.11 8.53 6.67
CA THR A 148 -2.59 8.05 5.38
C THR A 148 -1.14 8.44 5.18
N CYS A 149 -0.31 7.46 4.84
CA CYS A 149 1.11 7.65 4.59
C CYS A 149 1.36 8.62 3.43
N GLY A 150 2.34 9.51 3.58
CA GLY A 150 2.73 10.47 2.55
C GLY A 150 3.12 9.84 1.21
N SER A 151 3.71 8.63 1.23
CA SER A 151 4.01 7.87 0.01
C SER A 151 2.74 7.45 -0.72
N VAL A 152 1.72 6.96 -0.01
CA VAL A 152 0.40 6.63 -0.58
C VAL A 152 -0.26 7.87 -1.18
N MET A 153 -0.26 8.99 -0.45
CA MET A 153 -0.79 10.26 -0.97
C MET A 153 -0.02 10.75 -2.22
N SER A 154 1.26 10.42 -2.34
CA SER A 154 2.02 10.73 -3.56
C SER A 154 1.53 9.94 -4.77
N VAL A 155 1.23 8.65 -4.60
CA VAL A 155 0.61 7.82 -5.64
C VAL A 155 -0.74 8.41 -6.05
N TRP A 156 -1.58 8.80 -5.08
CA TRP A 156 -2.88 9.41 -5.35
C TRP A 156 -2.78 10.66 -6.22
N ARG A 157 -1.88 11.59 -5.89
CA ARG A 157 -1.65 12.79 -6.72
C ARG A 157 -1.26 12.45 -8.16
N ARG A 158 -0.54 11.33 -8.37
CA ARG A 158 -0.18 10.86 -9.72
C ARG A 158 -1.39 10.35 -10.49
N VAL A 159 -2.17 9.43 -9.92
CA VAL A 159 -3.35 8.90 -10.62
C VAL A 159 -4.43 9.96 -10.85
N GLU A 160 -4.56 10.93 -9.95
CA GLU A 160 -5.42 12.11 -10.16
C GLU A 160 -4.92 13.00 -11.31
N SER A 161 -3.60 13.18 -11.42
CA SER A 161 -3.01 13.89 -12.58
C SER A 161 -3.26 13.12 -13.87
N TYR A 162 -3.10 11.80 -13.88
CA TYR A 162 -3.41 10.97 -15.03
C TYR A 162 -4.87 11.13 -15.46
N ALA A 163 -5.80 11.08 -14.49
CA ALA A 163 -7.22 11.25 -14.77
C ALA A 163 -7.53 12.62 -15.42
N ARG A 164 -6.97 13.71 -14.88
CA ARG A 164 -7.15 15.07 -15.44
C ARG A 164 -6.65 15.18 -16.88
N ASP A 165 -5.56 14.48 -17.21
CA ASP A 165 -4.91 14.56 -18.50
C ASP A 165 -5.41 13.48 -19.49
N GLY A 166 -6.45 12.73 -19.13
CA GLY A 166 -7.09 11.72 -19.98
C GLY A 166 -6.26 10.45 -20.17
N PHE A 167 -5.42 10.10 -19.17
CA PHE A 167 -4.69 8.83 -19.12
C PHE A 167 -5.44 7.80 -18.28
N THR A 168 -5.37 6.56 -18.70
CA THR A 168 -5.76 5.42 -17.86
C THR A 168 -4.65 5.06 -16.90
N SER A 169 -4.97 4.91 -15.62
CA SER A 169 -4.01 4.44 -14.62
C SER A 169 -3.88 2.93 -14.70
N VAL A 170 -2.75 2.41 -15.17
CA VAL A 170 -2.39 1.00 -15.00
C VAL A 170 -1.60 0.88 -13.71
N ILE A 171 -2.18 0.17 -12.73
CA ILE A 171 -1.67 0.10 -11.37
C ILE A 171 -1.10 -1.30 -11.12
N HIS A 172 0.21 -1.40 -10.89
CA HIS A 172 0.82 -2.64 -10.43
C HIS A 172 0.54 -2.83 -8.94
N GLY A 173 -0.26 -3.81 -8.59
CA GLY A 173 -0.68 -4.04 -7.21
C GLY A 173 -1.63 -5.21 -7.05
N LYS A 174 -1.97 -5.50 -5.80
CA LYS A 174 -3.00 -6.48 -5.42
C LYS A 174 -4.33 -5.75 -5.30
N TYR A 175 -5.30 -6.07 -6.15
CA TYR A 175 -6.60 -5.38 -6.16
C TYR A 175 -7.34 -5.42 -4.82
N ASP A 176 -7.25 -6.55 -4.12
CA ASP A 176 -7.91 -6.73 -2.83
C ASP A 176 -7.22 -5.97 -1.67
N HIS A 177 -6.06 -5.37 -1.90
CA HIS A 177 -5.35 -4.57 -0.91
C HIS A 177 -5.97 -3.17 -0.78
N GLU A 178 -6.13 -2.69 0.43
CA GLU A 178 -6.81 -1.43 0.79
C GLU A 178 -6.17 -0.23 0.07
N GLU A 179 -4.83 -0.17 0.03
CA GLU A 179 -4.09 0.89 -0.68
C GLU A 179 -4.43 0.93 -2.17
N THR A 180 -4.49 -0.24 -2.82
CA THR A 180 -4.82 -0.33 -4.25
C THR A 180 -6.25 0.13 -4.50
N ARG A 181 -7.21 -0.30 -3.67
CA ARG A 181 -8.61 0.12 -3.75
C ARG A 181 -8.76 1.63 -3.54
N ALA A 182 -8.06 2.19 -2.54
CA ALA A 182 -8.05 3.62 -2.27
C ALA A 182 -7.45 4.41 -3.45
N THR A 183 -6.40 3.89 -4.09
CA THR A 183 -5.78 4.48 -5.28
C THR A 183 -6.71 4.41 -6.49
N CYS A 184 -7.33 3.26 -6.76
CA CYS A 184 -8.31 3.08 -7.84
C CYS A 184 -9.47 4.07 -7.74
N SER A 185 -9.96 4.35 -6.53
CA SER A 185 -11.07 5.28 -6.31
C SER A 185 -10.77 6.74 -6.71
N ARG A 186 -9.50 7.09 -6.91
CA ARG A 186 -9.01 8.42 -7.33
C ARG A 186 -8.65 8.48 -8.80
N ALA A 187 -8.54 7.34 -9.46
CA ALA A 187 -8.30 7.27 -10.89
C ALA A 187 -9.60 7.52 -11.68
N GLY A 188 -9.50 8.17 -12.84
CA GLY A 188 -10.65 8.30 -13.75
C GLY A 188 -10.99 6.97 -14.41
N LYS A 189 -10.01 6.44 -15.16
CA LYS A 189 -10.02 5.07 -15.67
C LYS A 189 -8.83 4.33 -15.10
N TYR A 190 -9.02 3.07 -14.72
CA TYR A 190 -7.94 2.25 -14.18
C TYR A 190 -8.04 0.80 -14.61
N LEU A 191 -6.89 0.15 -14.55
CA LEU A 191 -6.71 -1.28 -14.67
C LEU A 191 -5.62 -1.70 -13.69
N VAL A 192 -5.89 -2.70 -12.85
CA VAL A 192 -4.89 -3.26 -11.94
C VAL A 192 -4.24 -4.49 -12.56
N VAL A 193 -2.93 -4.54 -12.55
CA VAL A 193 -2.12 -5.69 -12.96
C VAL A 193 -1.31 -6.18 -11.77
N ARG A 194 -1.35 -7.50 -11.54
CA ARG A 194 -0.72 -8.12 -10.39
C ARG A 194 0.73 -8.53 -10.64
N ASP A 195 1.02 -8.92 -11.88
CA ASP A 195 2.28 -9.54 -12.28
C ASP A 195 2.58 -9.36 -13.77
N GLN A 196 3.75 -9.80 -14.19
CA GLN A 196 4.19 -9.72 -15.58
C GLN A 196 3.30 -10.51 -16.54
N ALA A 197 2.67 -11.60 -16.10
CA ALA A 197 1.79 -12.41 -16.96
C ALA A 197 0.54 -11.60 -17.33
N GLN A 198 -0.08 -10.92 -16.34
CA GLN A 198 -1.19 -10.00 -16.60
C GLN A 198 -0.75 -8.79 -17.45
N ALA A 199 0.46 -8.25 -17.20
CA ALA A 199 0.99 -7.15 -18.00
C ALA A 199 1.16 -7.55 -19.48
N ARG A 200 1.61 -8.78 -19.78
CA ARG A 200 1.68 -9.30 -21.16
C ARG A 200 0.31 -9.31 -21.84
N GLN A 201 -0.73 -9.78 -21.15
CA GLN A 201 -2.09 -9.74 -21.69
C GLN A 201 -2.52 -8.31 -22.06
N VAL A 202 -2.17 -7.32 -21.19
CA VAL A 202 -2.44 -5.90 -21.50
C VAL A 202 -1.66 -5.43 -22.73
N CYS A 203 -0.38 -5.81 -22.87
CA CYS A 203 0.44 -5.48 -24.03
C CYS A 203 -0.14 -6.09 -25.32
N ASP A 204 -0.60 -7.33 -25.27
CA ASP A 204 -1.26 -7.97 -26.42
C ASP A 204 -2.51 -7.21 -26.86
N LEU A 205 -3.28 -6.67 -25.94
CA LEU A 205 -4.43 -5.83 -26.26
C LEU A 205 -4.03 -4.47 -26.82
N ILE A 206 -2.99 -3.86 -26.27
CA ILE A 206 -2.43 -2.62 -26.83
C ILE A 206 -2.06 -2.85 -28.30
N LEU A 207 -1.33 -3.92 -28.61
CA LEU A 207 -0.88 -4.25 -29.97
C LEU A 207 -2.04 -4.50 -30.94
N ARG A 208 -3.06 -5.22 -30.50
CA ARG A 208 -4.25 -5.52 -31.33
C ARG A 208 -5.22 -4.35 -31.48
N GLY A 209 -4.98 -3.23 -30.83
CA GLY A 209 -5.88 -2.09 -30.87
C GLY A 209 -7.19 -2.31 -30.12
N GLY A 210 -7.13 -3.18 -29.07
CA GLY A 210 -8.28 -3.52 -28.24
C GLY A 210 -9.38 -4.17 -29.07
N ASP A 211 -9.11 -5.30 -29.70
CA ASP A 211 -10.10 -6.11 -30.44
C ASP A 211 -11.13 -5.30 -31.29
N LYS A 212 -10.74 -4.15 -31.82
CA LYS A 212 -11.57 -3.40 -32.79
C LYS A 212 -11.92 -4.23 -34.03
N ALA A 213 -11.21 -5.36 -34.21
CA ALA A 213 -11.41 -6.29 -35.31
C ALA A 213 -12.24 -7.53 -34.90
N SER A 214 -12.56 -7.74 -33.62
CA SER A 214 -13.40 -8.85 -33.21
C SER A 214 -14.85 -8.39 -33.08
N ASN A 215 -15.73 -8.97 -33.88
CA ASN A 215 -17.19 -8.92 -33.69
C ASN A 215 -17.64 -9.64 -32.41
N THR A 216 -16.73 -9.91 -31.48
CA THR A 216 -17.05 -10.60 -30.24
C THR A 216 -17.75 -9.62 -29.32
N PRO A 217 -18.99 -9.89 -28.88
CA PRO A 217 -19.67 -9.05 -27.92
C PRO A 217 -18.80 -8.83 -26.69
N ARG A 218 -18.83 -7.62 -26.11
CA ARG A 218 -18.09 -7.25 -24.87
C ARG A 218 -18.18 -8.30 -23.78
N GLU A 219 -19.32 -8.97 -23.68
CA GLU A 219 -19.63 -10.01 -22.70
C GLU A 219 -18.78 -11.28 -22.86
N ASN A 220 -18.25 -11.52 -24.05
CA ASN A 220 -17.47 -12.70 -24.42
C ASN A 220 -15.97 -12.41 -24.66
N ASN A 221 -15.48 -11.22 -24.30
CA ASN A 221 -14.05 -10.90 -24.39
C ASN A 221 -13.30 -11.62 -23.26
N PRO A 222 -12.40 -12.59 -23.56
CA PRO A 222 -11.66 -13.35 -22.54
C PRO A 222 -10.88 -12.46 -21.58
N PHE A 223 -10.33 -11.36 -22.07
CA PHE A 223 -9.65 -10.37 -21.23
C PHE A 223 -10.57 -9.74 -20.18
N LEU A 224 -11.79 -9.36 -20.57
CA LEU A 224 -12.72 -8.78 -19.62
C LEU A 224 -13.22 -9.80 -18.58
N ALA A 225 -13.19 -11.10 -18.88
CA ALA A 225 -13.48 -12.13 -17.89
C ALA A 225 -12.45 -12.11 -16.74
N ASP A 226 -11.15 -11.99 -17.09
CA ASP A 226 -10.06 -11.96 -16.10
C ASP A 226 -9.93 -10.61 -15.39
N PHE A 227 -10.20 -9.51 -16.10
CA PHE A 227 -10.00 -8.16 -15.60
C PHE A 227 -11.25 -7.39 -15.17
N LYS A 228 -12.45 -7.95 -15.37
CA LYS A 228 -13.73 -7.29 -15.02
C LYS A 228 -13.79 -6.78 -13.57
N ARG A 229 -13.19 -7.53 -12.66
CA ARG A 229 -13.15 -7.17 -11.23
C ARG A 229 -12.07 -6.14 -10.89
N VAL A 230 -11.05 -5.98 -11.75
CA VAL A 230 -9.84 -5.22 -11.46
C VAL A 230 -9.67 -4.00 -12.38
N CYS A 231 -10.70 -3.65 -13.14
CA CYS A 231 -10.74 -2.44 -13.96
C CYS A 231 -11.95 -1.56 -13.58
N SER A 232 -11.89 -0.29 -13.97
CA SER A 232 -12.98 0.66 -13.77
C SER A 232 -14.22 0.26 -14.57
N GLU A 233 -15.40 0.66 -14.08
CA GLU A 233 -16.65 0.46 -14.77
C GLU A 233 -16.62 1.08 -16.19
N GLY A 234 -17.17 0.34 -17.16
CA GLY A 234 -17.20 0.77 -18.56
C GLY A 234 -15.81 0.85 -19.21
N PHE A 235 -14.79 0.15 -18.67
CA PHE A 235 -13.47 0.06 -19.27
C PHE A 235 -13.54 -0.53 -20.68
N ASP A 236 -12.90 0.16 -21.64
CA ASP A 236 -12.82 -0.23 -23.06
C ASP A 236 -11.35 -0.36 -23.47
N PRO A 237 -10.79 -1.58 -23.58
CA PRO A 237 -9.38 -1.76 -23.93
C PRO A 237 -8.97 -1.05 -25.21
N GLY A 238 -9.88 -0.90 -26.17
CA GLY A 238 -9.60 -0.27 -27.45
C GLY A 238 -9.40 1.25 -27.38
N LYS A 239 -9.94 1.87 -26.34
CA LYS A 239 -9.84 3.32 -26.10
C LYS A 239 -8.99 3.63 -24.89
N ASP A 240 -9.27 2.92 -23.78
CA ASP A 240 -8.69 3.26 -22.48
C ASP A 240 -7.21 2.86 -22.37
N LEU A 241 -6.69 1.99 -23.28
CA LEU A 241 -5.26 1.66 -23.38
C LEU A 241 -4.47 2.49 -24.38
N GLU A 242 -5.05 3.54 -24.94
CA GLU A 242 -4.34 4.44 -25.87
C GLU A 242 -3.34 5.38 -25.17
N LYS A 243 -3.63 5.75 -23.91
CA LYS A 243 -2.77 6.58 -23.07
C LYS A 243 -2.69 5.98 -21.68
N ILE A 244 -1.51 5.61 -21.24
CA ILE A 244 -1.27 4.91 -19.99
C ILE A 244 -0.41 5.75 -19.05
N GLY A 245 -0.90 5.96 -17.83
CA GLY A 245 -0.14 6.40 -16.70
C GLY A 245 0.13 5.21 -15.77
N PHE A 246 1.40 4.83 -15.58
CA PHE A 246 1.76 3.72 -14.73
C PHE A 246 1.99 4.16 -13.28
N ALA A 247 1.45 3.40 -12.33
CA ALA A 247 1.63 3.60 -10.89
C ALA A 247 1.72 2.23 -10.18
N ASN A 248 2.20 2.23 -8.93
CA ASN A 248 2.32 1.01 -8.13
C ASN A 248 1.63 1.16 -6.79
N GLN A 249 1.15 0.08 -6.22
CA GLN A 249 1.01 -0.06 -4.78
C GLN A 249 2.42 0.08 -4.16
N THR A 250 2.55 0.89 -3.11
CA THR A 250 3.87 1.31 -2.57
C THR A 250 4.74 0.17 -2.04
N THR A 251 4.15 -0.99 -1.79
CA THR A 251 4.79 -2.18 -1.22
C THR A 251 5.10 -3.29 -2.22
N MET A 252 4.95 -3.04 -3.53
CA MET A 252 5.29 -4.03 -4.56
C MET A 252 6.81 -4.17 -4.76
N LEU A 253 7.22 -5.23 -5.48
CA LEU A 253 8.61 -5.43 -5.86
C LEU A 253 9.03 -4.40 -6.92
N MET A 254 10.06 -3.59 -6.59
CA MET A 254 10.60 -2.58 -7.50
C MET A 254 11.05 -3.19 -8.83
N SER A 255 11.81 -4.30 -8.77
CA SER A 255 12.31 -4.97 -9.97
C SER A 255 11.19 -5.41 -10.91
N GLU A 256 10.09 -5.92 -10.37
CA GLU A 256 8.93 -6.33 -11.16
C GLU A 256 8.17 -5.13 -11.74
N SER A 257 8.01 -4.07 -10.95
CA SER A 257 7.39 -2.82 -11.40
C SER A 257 8.12 -2.19 -12.58
N ILE A 258 9.45 -2.20 -12.55
CA ILE A 258 10.29 -1.69 -13.66
C ILE A 258 10.06 -2.52 -14.93
N VAL A 259 10.03 -3.86 -14.81
CA VAL A 259 9.80 -4.75 -15.94
C VAL A 259 8.40 -4.51 -16.54
N ILE A 260 7.36 -4.48 -15.70
CA ILE A 260 5.97 -4.24 -16.15
C ILE A 260 5.85 -2.88 -16.84
N SER A 261 6.43 -1.84 -16.26
CA SER A 261 6.45 -0.50 -16.84
C SER A 261 7.12 -0.49 -18.22
N GLY A 262 8.28 -1.18 -18.34
CA GLY A 262 8.98 -1.35 -19.61
C GLY A 262 8.13 -2.04 -20.67
N MET A 263 7.49 -3.16 -20.31
CA MET A 263 6.61 -3.91 -21.21
C MET A 263 5.46 -3.05 -21.76
N LEU A 264 4.79 -2.29 -20.90
CA LEU A 264 3.68 -1.42 -21.30
C LEU A 264 4.15 -0.31 -22.24
N ARG A 265 5.31 0.30 -21.95
CA ARG A 265 5.93 1.30 -22.83
C ARG A 265 6.27 0.69 -24.18
N GLU A 266 6.95 -0.44 -24.22
CA GLU A 266 7.33 -1.14 -25.46
C GLU A 266 6.10 -1.54 -26.28
N GLY A 267 5.02 -1.96 -25.62
CA GLY A 267 3.74 -2.23 -26.29
C GLY A 267 3.16 -1.00 -27.01
N LEU A 268 3.22 0.16 -26.35
CA LEU A 268 2.79 1.43 -26.98
C LEU A 268 3.75 1.87 -28.09
N GLU A 269 5.07 1.71 -27.92
CA GLU A 269 6.08 2.01 -28.93
C GLU A 269 5.90 1.12 -30.19
N ALA A 270 5.64 -0.15 -30.00
CA ALA A 270 5.38 -1.08 -31.11
C ALA A 270 4.10 -0.75 -31.88
N ARG A 271 3.05 -0.26 -31.16
CA ARG A 271 1.78 0.10 -31.81
C ARG A 271 1.82 1.45 -32.50
N TYR A 272 2.40 2.47 -31.88
CA TYR A 272 2.29 3.87 -32.30
C TYR A 272 3.59 4.47 -32.83
N GLY A 273 4.71 3.77 -32.69
CA GLY A 273 6.05 4.30 -32.91
C GLY A 273 6.58 5.09 -31.70
N ILE A 274 7.91 5.18 -31.59
CA ILE A 274 8.60 5.73 -30.41
C ILE A 274 8.14 7.16 -30.08
N GLU A 275 8.09 8.05 -31.08
CA GLU A 275 7.74 9.45 -30.84
C GLU A 275 6.30 9.64 -30.35
N ALA A 276 5.33 8.92 -30.93
CA ALA A 276 3.94 9.00 -30.52
C ALA A 276 3.70 8.34 -29.16
N ALA A 277 4.45 7.30 -28.83
CA ALA A 277 4.37 6.59 -27.53
C ALA A 277 4.81 7.50 -26.38
N ARG A 278 5.80 8.37 -26.55
CA ARG A 278 6.25 9.34 -25.53
C ARG A 278 5.12 10.23 -25.00
N ALA A 279 4.19 10.62 -25.85
CA ALA A 279 3.02 11.41 -25.46
C ALA A 279 1.89 10.56 -24.86
N ARG A 280 1.98 9.23 -24.94
CA ARG A 280 0.95 8.27 -24.55
C ARG A 280 1.32 7.45 -23.31
N PHE A 281 2.56 7.56 -22.84
CA PHE A 281 3.05 6.84 -21.68
C PHE A 281 3.63 7.78 -20.63
N ARG A 282 3.16 7.65 -19.41
CA ARG A 282 3.73 8.32 -18.24
C ARG A 282 4.08 7.29 -17.19
N HIS A 283 5.26 7.42 -16.62
CA HIS A 283 5.73 6.59 -15.53
C HIS A 283 6.32 7.47 -14.43
N PHE A 284 5.98 7.13 -13.20
CA PHE A 284 6.67 7.61 -12.01
C PHE A 284 6.96 6.41 -11.12
N ASP A 285 8.15 6.39 -10.57
CA ASP A 285 8.47 5.47 -9.50
C ASP A 285 7.64 5.85 -8.27
N THR A 286 6.72 4.95 -7.89
CA THR A 286 5.82 5.11 -6.77
C THR A 286 6.06 4.08 -5.66
N ILE A 287 7.08 3.22 -5.79
CA ILE A 287 7.56 2.38 -4.68
C ILE A 287 8.15 3.30 -3.61
N CYS A 288 7.78 3.10 -2.37
CA CYS A 288 8.33 3.93 -1.30
C CYS A 288 9.78 3.52 -0.97
N SER A 289 10.63 4.51 -0.63
CA SER A 289 12.04 4.27 -0.28
C SER A 289 12.18 3.23 0.83
N ALA A 290 11.34 3.30 1.87
CA ALA A 290 11.38 2.33 2.95
C ALA A 290 11.09 0.88 2.51
N THR A 291 10.27 0.67 1.48
CA THR A 291 10.08 -0.64 0.87
C THR A 291 11.34 -1.08 0.13
N GLN A 292 11.94 -0.19 -0.66
CA GLN A 292 13.16 -0.47 -1.40
C GLN A 292 14.33 -0.77 -0.46
N ASP A 293 14.54 0.07 0.56
CA ASP A 293 15.63 -0.09 1.53
C ASP A 293 15.56 -1.47 2.22
N ARG A 294 14.36 -1.94 2.58
CA ARG A 294 14.17 -3.27 3.16
C ARG A 294 14.42 -4.41 2.17
N GLN A 295 13.98 -4.24 0.93
CA GLN A 295 14.28 -5.22 -0.13
C GLN A 295 15.77 -5.32 -0.40
N ASP A 296 16.51 -4.22 -0.36
CA ASP A 296 17.95 -4.20 -0.54
C ASP A 296 18.68 -4.77 0.69
N ALA A 297 18.20 -4.47 1.89
CA ALA A 297 18.75 -5.03 3.12
C ALA A 297 18.63 -6.56 3.21
N ILE A 298 17.51 -7.14 2.75
CA ILE A 298 17.35 -8.60 2.74
C ILE A 298 18.20 -9.27 1.66
N ARG A 299 18.40 -8.62 0.50
CA ARG A 299 19.34 -9.10 -0.53
C ARG A 299 20.76 -9.12 0.02
N ALA A 300 21.21 -8.01 0.60
CA ALA A 300 22.54 -7.92 1.22
C ALA A 300 22.74 -8.92 2.37
N LEU A 301 21.69 -9.24 3.13
CA LEU A 301 21.72 -10.29 4.14
C LEU A 301 21.87 -11.67 3.51
N GLY A 302 21.13 -11.96 2.46
CA GLY A 302 21.15 -13.24 1.74
C GLY A 302 22.52 -13.56 1.11
N GLU A 303 23.24 -12.54 0.65
CA GLU A 303 24.60 -12.69 0.09
C GLU A 303 25.64 -13.20 1.12
N LYS A 304 25.33 -13.14 2.42
CA LYS A 304 26.22 -13.63 3.50
C LYS A 304 26.18 -15.16 3.70
N GLN A 305 25.50 -15.92 2.83
CA GLN A 305 25.40 -17.39 2.92
C GLN A 305 24.80 -17.89 4.26
N MET A 306 23.57 -17.47 4.53
CA MET A 306 22.84 -17.88 5.72
C MET A 306 22.39 -19.34 5.65
N ASP A 307 22.47 -20.06 6.78
CA ASP A 307 21.87 -21.41 6.91
C ASP A 307 20.34 -21.36 6.90
N LEU A 308 19.77 -20.23 7.44
CA LEU A 308 18.35 -20.02 7.59
C LEU A 308 18.06 -18.52 7.66
N ILE A 309 16.95 -18.09 7.07
CA ILE A 309 16.44 -16.73 7.20
C ILE A 309 15.06 -16.77 7.86
N LEU A 310 14.88 -15.92 8.86
CA LEU A 310 13.62 -15.73 9.56
C LEU A 310 13.06 -14.36 9.20
N VAL A 311 11.87 -14.33 8.59
CA VAL A 311 11.14 -13.10 8.27
C VAL A 311 9.94 -12.97 9.20
N ILE A 312 9.87 -11.85 9.93
CA ILE A 312 8.88 -11.64 10.98
C ILE A 312 7.97 -10.48 10.60
N GLY A 313 6.65 -10.70 10.64
CA GLY A 313 5.62 -9.68 10.43
C GLY A 313 4.28 -10.26 10.00
N GLY A 314 3.23 -9.44 9.99
CA GLY A 314 1.87 -9.90 9.73
C GLY A 314 1.71 -10.55 8.34
N TYR A 315 1.04 -11.69 8.28
CA TYR A 315 0.84 -12.46 7.04
C TYR A 315 0.11 -11.69 5.93
N LYS A 316 -0.68 -10.70 6.28
CA LYS A 316 -1.33 -9.81 5.31
C LYS A 316 -0.43 -8.68 4.80
N SER A 317 0.73 -8.47 5.44
CA SER A 317 1.67 -7.43 5.03
C SER A 317 2.28 -7.76 3.67
N SER A 318 1.96 -6.97 2.66
CA SER A 318 2.51 -7.13 1.31
C SER A 318 4.03 -6.97 1.32
N ASN A 319 4.55 -5.99 2.07
CA ASN A 319 5.99 -5.78 2.20
C ASN A 319 6.68 -7.01 2.82
N THR A 320 6.18 -7.53 3.96
CA THR A 320 6.79 -8.68 4.63
C THR A 320 6.73 -9.94 3.76
N GLY A 321 5.62 -10.15 3.05
CA GLY A 321 5.51 -11.26 2.09
C GLY A 321 6.56 -11.20 0.98
N HIS A 322 6.82 -10.03 0.42
CA HIS A 322 7.88 -9.84 -0.59
C HIS A 322 9.29 -10.03 -0.01
N LEU A 323 9.53 -9.62 1.24
CA LEU A 323 10.81 -9.90 1.90
C LEU A 323 11.03 -11.41 2.07
N ALA A 324 10.01 -12.17 2.44
CA ALA A 324 10.08 -13.63 2.53
C ALA A 324 10.33 -14.27 1.16
N GLU A 325 9.70 -13.77 0.10
CA GLU A 325 9.93 -14.21 -1.29
C GLU A 325 11.38 -13.95 -1.73
N ILE A 326 11.94 -12.77 -1.43
CA ILE A 326 13.33 -12.46 -1.74
C ILE A 326 14.25 -13.37 -0.94
N ALA A 327 14.04 -13.51 0.36
CA ALA A 327 14.87 -14.31 1.26
C ALA A 327 14.94 -15.79 0.80
N SER A 328 13.82 -16.36 0.35
CA SER A 328 13.74 -17.77 -0.10
C SER A 328 14.63 -18.10 -1.30
N ARG A 329 15.13 -17.11 -2.02
CA ARG A 329 16.07 -17.29 -3.13
C ARG A 329 17.51 -17.52 -2.66
N TYR A 330 17.81 -17.25 -1.40
CA TYR A 330 19.15 -17.32 -0.83
C TYR A 330 19.33 -18.48 0.15
N ALA A 331 18.31 -18.73 1.00
CA ALA A 331 18.37 -19.76 2.03
C ALA A 331 16.97 -20.29 2.39
N PRO A 332 16.88 -21.44 3.08
CA PRO A 332 15.64 -21.86 3.72
C PRO A 332 15.05 -20.73 4.55
N THR A 333 13.81 -20.36 4.30
CA THR A 333 13.18 -19.18 4.88
C THR A 333 11.90 -19.55 5.60
N PHE A 334 11.77 -19.09 6.84
CA PHE A 334 10.53 -19.16 7.61
C PHE A 334 9.91 -17.77 7.73
N TYR A 335 8.63 -17.70 7.43
CA TYR A 335 7.83 -16.49 7.61
C TYR A 335 6.90 -16.70 8.80
N ILE A 336 7.08 -15.91 9.85
CA ILE A 336 6.29 -15.97 11.07
C ILE A 336 5.69 -14.60 11.40
N GLU A 337 4.56 -14.61 12.09
CA GLU A 337 3.84 -13.38 12.41
C GLU A 337 4.42 -12.68 13.66
N ASP A 338 4.73 -13.46 14.68
CA ASP A 338 5.37 -13.03 15.95
C ASP A 338 6.17 -14.19 16.56
N ALA A 339 6.55 -14.05 17.83
CA ALA A 339 7.35 -15.03 18.56
C ALA A 339 6.51 -16.05 19.39
N ASP A 340 5.17 -15.90 19.36
CA ASP A 340 4.23 -16.71 20.16
C ASP A 340 3.71 -17.93 19.38
#